data_8abccb6eebc669ae52ccd40e867c1dbf
#
_entry.id   8abccb6eebc669ae52ccd40e867c1dbf
#
_cell.length_a   1.000
_cell.length_b   1.000
_cell.length_c   1.000
_cell.angle_alpha   90.00
_cell.angle_beta   90.00
_cell.angle_gamma   90.00
#
_symmetry.space_group_name_H-M   'P 1'
#
loop_
_entity.id
_entity.type
_entity.pdbx_description
1 polymer ?
#
loop_
_entity_poly.entity_id
_entity_poly.type
_entity_poly.pdbx_seq_one_letter_code
_entity_poly.pdbx_strand_id
1 'polypeptide(L)'
;IIDTAIQNNSSISKELVEAFRDTSYDGTINNHGKHSQFANYIDGKWVHDFYYAEGNIYEKLEKLEIDFADKYSIGGRSDQYEKQKELLLSVLPKPKNLENIIISPNHEFVHKFYYGKDEKSTYNYATKDYDKSIEDFSLADKFKQFVGTLPREAFASSSAWEVRSFVDNEIVTGSDKERNALVRERRKAAANDLFSKFIKDELPEEVKERFVKEFNRNYNNIHVPDYSKFPLFSKINKNFKGEELNLT
;
A
#
# COMPACT_ATOMS: atom_id res chain seq x y z
N ILE A 1 23.65 -19.40 15.26
CA ILE A 1 22.18 -19.62 15.20
C ILE A 1 21.88 -20.84 14.32
N ILE A 2 22.36 -20.88 13.06
CA ILE A 2 22.09 -22.00 12.13
C ILE A 2 22.66 -23.30 12.67
N ASP A 3 23.92 -23.32 13.11
CA ASP A 3 24.54 -24.52 13.68
C ASP A 3 23.82 -25.03 14.94
N THR A 4 23.26 -24.10 15.73
CA THR A 4 22.44 -24.45 16.89
C THR A 4 21.09 -25.04 16.47
N ALA A 5 20.51 -24.54 15.39
CA ALA A 5 19.27 -25.07 14.83
C ALA A 5 19.45 -26.50 14.28
N ILE A 6 20.55 -26.75 13.57
CA ILE A 6 20.90 -28.11 13.06
C ILE A 6 21.01 -29.10 14.22
N GLN A 7 21.70 -28.71 15.29
CA GLN A 7 21.95 -29.59 16.44
C GLN A 7 20.67 -29.92 17.21
N ASN A 8 19.65 -29.06 17.14
CA ASN A 8 18.47 -29.15 17.99
C ASN A 8 17.20 -29.58 17.27
N ASN A 9 17.16 -29.58 15.95
CA ASN A 9 15.95 -29.91 15.19
C ASN A 9 16.25 -30.73 13.94
N SER A 10 16.04 -32.03 14.03
CA SER A 10 16.23 -32.98 12.94
C SER A 10 15.23 -32.84 11.77
N SER A 11 14.22 -31.97 11.89
CA SER A 11 13.21 -31.75 10.85
C SER A 11 13.62 -30.69 9.80
N ILE A 12 14.72 -29.96 10.03
CA ILE A 12 15.24 -29.01 9.06
C ILE A 12 16.13 -29.75 8.07
N SER A 13 15.83 -29.65 6.77
CA SER A 13 16.65 -30.30 5.77
C SER A 13 18.08 -29.75 5.79
N LYS A 14 19.07 -30.63 5.66
CA LYS A 14 20.49 -30.24 5.59
C LYS A 14 20.74 -29.24 4.47
N GLU A 15 20.05 -29.39 3.35
CA GLU A 15 20.15 -28.53 2.17
C GLU A 15 19.73 -27.10 2.49
N LEU A 16 18.60 -26.92 3.21
CA LEU A 16 18.15 -25.60 3.61
C LEU A 16 19.15 -24.93 4.56
N VAL A 17 19.69 -25.70 5.50
CA VAL A 17 20.67 -25.21 6.46
C VAL A 17 21.98 -24.81 5.79
N GLU A 18 22.47 -25.64 4.86
CA GLU A 18 23.68 -25.32 4.09
C GLU A 18 23.48 -24.09 3.22
N ALA A 19 22.32 -23.96 2.57
CA ALA A 19 21.97 -22.78 1.79
C ALA A 19 22.07 -21.49 2.64
N PHE A 20 21.50 -21.49 3.85
CA PHE A 20 21.58 -20.35 4.75
C PHE A 20 22.98 -20.10 5.30
N ARG A 21 23.75 -21.14 5.56
CA ARG A 21 25.11 -20.99 6.03
C ARG A 21 25.97 -20.23 5.03
N ASP A 22 25.87 -20.56 3.75
CA ASP A 22 26.65 -19.92 2.71
C ASP A 22 26.16 -18.50 2.38
N THR A 23 24.87 -18.23 2.49
CA THR A 23 24.31 -16.91 2.23
C THR A 23 24.49 -15.92 3.38
N SER A 24 24.81 -16.39 4.57
CA SER A 24 25.01 -15.53 5.74
C SER A 24 26.38 -14.84 5.79
N TYR A 25 27.35 -15.25 4.94
CA TYR A 25 28.74 -14.89 5.16
C TYR A 25 29.20 -13.59 4.56
N ASP A 26 28.91 -13.26 3.34
CA ASP A 26 29.40 -12.03 2.74
C ASP A 26 28.35 -11.20 2.00
N GLY A 27 27.14 -11.73 1.84
CA GLY A 27 26.06 -11.02 1.15
C GLY A 27 26.36 -10.67 -0.31
N THR A 28 27.41 -11.24 -0.89
CA THR A 28 27.78 -10.92 -2.27
C THR A 28 27.09 -11.87 -3.25
N ILE A 29 26.85 -11.35 -4.44
CA ILE A 29 26.25 -12.13 -5.53
C ILE A 29 27.12 -13.33 -5.94
N ASN A 30 28.42 -13.29 -5.65
CA ASN A 30 29.34 -14.38 -6.00
C ASN A 30 29.11 -15.66 -5.19
N ASN A 31 28.52 -15.54 -4.01
CA ASN A 31 28.25 -16.69 -3.12
C ASN A 31 26.88 -17.33 -3.30
N HIS A 32 26.18 -17.04 -4.38
CA HIS A 32 24.84 -17.62 -4.54
C HIS A 32 24.87 -19.09 -5.01
N GLY A 33 25.84 -19.54 -5.78
CA GLY A 33 26.00 -20.93 -6.23
C GLY A 33 24.69 -21.70 -6.39
N LYS A 34 24.71 -22.97 -5.98
CA LYS A 34 23.52 -23.85 -5.91
C LYS A 34 22.48 -23.46 -4.83
N HIS A 35 22.79 -22.47 -4.00
CA HIS A 35 21.90 -22.03 -2.92
C HIS A 35 20.88 -21.00 -3.39
N SER A 36 21.03 -20.46 -4.57
CA SER A 36 20.07 -19.49 -5.16
C SER A 36 18.64 -20.04 -5.25
N GLN A 37 18.48 -21.36 -5.31
CA GLN A 37 17.16 -22.01 -5.31
C GLN A 37 16.39 -21.84 -3.98
N PHE A 38 17.09 -21.58 -2.86
CA PHE A 38 16.48 -21.48 -1.51
C PHE A 38 16.53 -20.08 -0.93
N ALA A 39 17.21 -19.13 -1.57
CA ALA A 39 17.40 -17.79 -1.09
C ALA A 39 17.17 -16.76 -2.19
N ASN A 40 16.86 -15.53 -1.77
CA ASN A 40 16.59 -14.41 -2.65
C ASN A 40 17.55 -13.27 -2.31
N TYR A 41 18.07 -12.60 -3.34
CA TYR A 41 19.01 -11.50 -3.18
C TYR A 41 18.27 -10.17 -3.10
N ILE A 42 18.53 -9.40 -2.06
CA ILE A 42 18.01 -8.06 -1.86
C ILE A 42 18.96 -7.25 -0.95
N ASP A 43 19.23 -6.00 -1.29
CA ASP A 43 20.07 -5.09 -0.49
C ASP A 43 21.46 -5.65 -0.15
N GLY A 44 22.08 -6.35 -1.10
CA GLY A 44 23.39 -6.97 -0.87
C GLY A 44 23.36 -8.21 0.01
N LYS A 45 22.20 -8.79 0.29
CA LYS A 45 22.04 -9.93 1.19
C LYS A 45 21.19 -11.03 0.56
N TRP A 46 21.46 -12.27 0.98
CA TRP A 46 20.61 -13.39 0.69
C TRP A 46 19.63 -13.61 1.83
N VAL A 47 18.34 -13.69 1.51
CA VAL A 47 17.26 -13.85 2.49
C VAL A 47 16.32 -14.97 2.08
N HIS A 48 15.69 -15.59 3.09
CA HIS A 48 14.68 -16.62 2.88
C HIS A 48 13.41 -16.05 2.25
N ASP A 49 12.63 -16.89 1.57
CA ASP A 49 11.39 -16.55 0.88
C ASP A 49 10.41 -15.75 1.76
N PHE A 50 10.28 -16.14 3.04
CA PHE A 50 9.40 -15.42 3.98
C PHE A 50 9.77 -13.96 4.15
N TYR A 51 11.07 -13.67 4.36
CA TYR A 51 11.54 -12.30 4.53
C TYR A 51 11.54 -11.53 3.21
N TYR A 52 11.81 -12.25 2.11
CA TYR A 52 11.78 -11.63 0.79
C TYR A 52 10.36 -11.24 0.39
N ALA A 53 9.37 -12.08 0.70
CA ALA A 53 7.98 -11.89 0.36
C ALA A 53 7.18 -11.02 1.37
N GLU A 54 7.81 -10.55 2.46
CA GLU A 54 7.16 -9.69 3.46
C GLU A 54 7.12 -8.22 3.03
N GLY A 55 6.06 -7.50 3.40
CA GLY A 55 5.95 -6.06 3.24
C GLY A 55 5.43 -5.61 1.87
N ASN A 56 5.93 -4.48 1.37
CA ASN A 56 5.45 -3.88 0.12
C ASN A 56 5.97 -4.63 -1.10
N ILE A 57 5.10 -5.39 -1.74
CA ILE A 57 5.46 -6.25 -2.89
C ILE A 57 5.74 -5.42 -4.15
N TYR A 58 5.03 -4.31 -4.38
CA TYR A 58 5.30 -3.46 -5.54
C TYR A 58 6.68 -2.80 -5.48
N GLU A 59 7.09 -2.29 -4.32
CA GLU A 59 8.45 -1.75 -4.13
C GLU A 59 9.53 -2.81 -4.36
N LYS A 60 9.28 -4.04 -3.91
CA LYS A 60 10.22 -5.15 -4.11
C LYS A 60 10.32 -5.56 -5.57
N LEU A 61 9.21 -5.55 -6.32
CA LEU A 61 9.23 -5.78 -7.75
C LEU A 61 10.03 -4.70 -8.49
N GLU A 62 9.83 -3.43 -8.16
CA GLU A 62 10.61 -2.34 -8.75
C GLU A 62 12.10 -2.45 -8.43
N LYS A 63 12.42 -2.78 -7.19
CA LYS A 63 13.79 -3.00 -6.78
C LYS A 63 14.43 -4.19 -7.48
N LEU A 64 13.68 -5.27 -7.68
CA LEU A 64 14.15 -6.44 -8.43
C LEU A 64 14.53 -6.07 -9.89
N GLU A 65 13.73 -5.21 -10.54
CA GLU A 65 14.05 -4.72 -11.90
C GLU A 65 15.35 -3.89 -11.89
N ILE A 66 15.55 -3.04 -10.89
CA ILE A 66 16.78 -2.25 -10.73
C ILE A 66 17.98 -3.17 -10.49
N ASP A 67 17.84 -4.13 -9.58
CA ASP A 67 18.90 -5.08 -9.24
C ASP A 67 19.26 -5.98 -10.43
N PHE A 68 18.30 -6.34 -11.27
CA PHE A 68 18.53 -7.10 -12.49
C PHE A 68 19.25 -6.28 -13.57
N ALA A 69 19.00 -4.98 -13.65
CA ALA A 69 19.69 -4.07 -14.56
C ALA A 69 21.15 -3.80 -14.12
N ASP A 70 21.48 -4.01 -12.84
CA ASP A 70 22.82 -3.79 -12.30
C ASP A 70 23.67 -5.07 -12.42
N LYS A 71 24.72 -5.01 -13.24
CA LYS A 71 25.67 -6.12 -13.43
C LYS A 71 26.42 -6.54 -12.15
N TYR A 72 26.47 -5.67 -11.14
CA TYR A 72 27.12 -5.95 -9.86
C TYR A 72 26.16 -6.52 -8.80
N SER A 73 24.89 -6.59 -9.13
CA SER A 73 23.85 -7.24 -8.35
C SER A 73 23.44 -8.58 -8.99
N ILE A 74 22.19 -8.75 -9.39
CA ILE A 74 21.71 -9.98 -10.06
C ILE A 74 21.71 -9.86 -11.59
N GLY A 75 22.36 -8.84 -12.14
CA GLY A 75 22.45 -8.59 -13.57
C GLY A 75 23.01 -9.79 -14.34
N GLY A 76 22.32 -10.19 -15.41
CA GLY A 76 22.68 -11.36 -16.20
C GLY A 76 22.31 -12.72 -15.59
N ARG A 77 21.56 -12.76 -14.50
CA ARG A 77 21.08 -13.97 -13.81
C ARG A 77 19.58 -14.14 -13.97
N SER A 78 19.17 -14.49 -15.16
CA SER A 78 17.77 -14.60 -15.55
C SER A 78 16.99 -15.60 -14.70
N ASP A 79 17.61 -16.71 -14.32
CA ASP A 79 17.01 -17.73 -13.45
C ASP A 79 16.68 -17.20 -12.05
N GLN A 80 17.59 -16.44 -11.45
CA GLN A 80 17.37 -15.80 -10.14
C GLN A 80 16.31 -14.71 -10.22
N TYR A 81 16.35 -13.88 -11.26
CA TYR A 81 15.36 -12.84 -11.51
C TYR A 81 13.95 -13.43 -11.66
N GLU A 82 13.78 -14.44 -12.53
CA GLU A 82 12.48 -15.08 -12.77
C GLU A 82 11.94 -15.73 -11.50
N LYS A 83 12.77 -16.46 -10.75
CA LYS A 83 12.40 -17.05 -9.47
C LYS A 83 11.89 -16.00 -8.48
N GLN A 84 12.64 -14.92 -8.30
CA GLN A 84 12.28 -13.86 -7.36
C GLN A 84 11.01 -13.12 -7.79
N LYS A 85 10.85 -12.88 -9.09
CA LYS A 85 9.67 -12.27 -9.67
C LYS A 85 8.44 -13.16 -9.49
N GLU A 86 8.55 -14.44 -9.78
CA GLU A 86 7.46 -15.41 -9.59
C GLU A 86 7.01 -15.48 -8.12
N LEU A 87 7.95 -15.51 -7.18
CA LEU A 87 7.66 -15.48 -5.76
C LEU A 87 6.89 -14.23 -5.37
N LEU A 88 7.36 -13.04 -5.76
CA LEU A 88 6.67 -11.78 -5.44
C LEU A 88 5.28 -11.69 -6.07
N LEU A 89 5.14 -12.15 -7.32
CA LEU A 89 3.83 -12.16 -8.00
C LEU A 89 2.86 -13.16 -7.36
N SER A 90 3.36 -14.28 -6.83
CA SER A 90 2.53 -15.30 -6.16
C SER A 90 1.89 -14.81 -4.86
N VAL A 91 2.54 -13.85 -4.19
CA VAL A 91 2.08 -13.26 -2.93
C VAL A 91 1.50 -11.86 -3.08
N LEU A 92 1.50 -11.33 -4.30
CA LEU A 92 0.92 -10.01 -4.57
C LEU A 92 -0.56 -10.02 -4.20
N PRO A 93 -1.03 -9.07 -3.36
CA PRO A 93 -2.44 -8.97 -3.03
C PRO A 93 -3.30 -8.84 -4.29
N LYS A 94 -4.43 -9.56 -4.33
CA LYS A 94 -5.35 -9.48 -5.47
C LYS A 94 -5.76 -8.03 -5.70
N PRO A 95 -5.58 -7.49 -6.91
CA PRO A 95 -5.94 -6.11 -7.19
C PRO A 95 -7.43 -5.87 -6.91
N LYS A 96 -7.73 -4.80 -6.22
CA LYS A 96 -9.10 -4.31 -6.06
C LYS A 96 -9.50 -3.59 -7.34
N ASN A 97 -10.69 -3.88 -7.83
CA ASN A 97 -11.33 -3.08 -8.88
C ASN A 97 -12.02 -1.86 -8.25
N LEU A 98 -12.49 -0.94 -9.07
CA LEU A 98 -13.10 0.32 -8.63
C LEU A 98 -14.26 0.10 -7.64
N GLU A 99 -15.08 -0.92 -7.87
CA GLU A 99 -16.26 -1.24 -7.03
C GLU A 99 -15.88 -1.68 -5.61
N ASN A 100 -14.69 -2.29 -5.47
CA ASN A 100 -14.18 -2.81 -4.20
C ASN A 100 -13.25 -1.82 -3.46
N ILE A 101 -12.99 -0.66 -4.06
CA ILE A 101 -12.25 0.41 -3.40
C ILE A 101 -13.21 1.25 -2.57
N ILE A 102 -13.07 1.16 -1.24
CA ILE A 102 -13.80 1.97 -0.28
C ILE A 102 -12.83 2.99 0.28
N ILE A 103 -12.98 4.25 -0.12
CA ILE A 103 -12.12 5.35 0.32
C ILE A 103 -12.95 6.60 0.57
N SER A 104 -12.61 7.33 1.64
CA SER A 104 -13.27 8.58 1.97
C SER A 104 -12.67 9.75 1.18
N PRO A 105 -13.47 10.76 0.77
CA PRO A 105 -12.96 11.90 0.01
C PRO A 105 -11.97 12.79 0.78
N ASN A 106 -11.90 12.66 2.10
CA ASN A 106 -10.91 13.35 2.93
C ASN A 106 -9.63 12.55 3.18
N HIS A 107 -9.49 11.38 2.54
CA HIS A 107 -8.31 10.55 2.67
C HIS A 107 -7.12 11.19 1.95
N GLU A 108 -5.93 11.08 2.53
CA GLU A 108 -4.68 11.64 2.01
C GLU A 108 -4.41 11.29 0.53
N PHE A 109 -4.70 10.04 0.14
CA PHE A 109 -4.57 9.60 -1.24
C PHE A 109 -5.40 10.45 -2.21
N VAL A 110 -6.64 10.80 -1.86
CA VAL A 110 -7.55 11.60 -2.70
C VAL A 110 -7.00 13.00 -2.90
N HIS A 111 -6.35 13.57 -1.89
CA HIS A 111 -5.69 14.88 -1.96
C HIS A 111 -4.38 14.85 -2.76
N LYS A 112 -3.65 13.72 -2.73
CA LYS A 112 -2.38 13.56 -3.46
C LYS A 112 -2.55 13.04 -4.89
N PHE A 113 -3.66 12.37 -5.19
CA PHE A 113 -3.90 11.82 -6.51
C PHE A 113 -4.05 12.96 -7.53
N TYR A 114 -3.12 13.03 -8.47
CA TYR A 114 -3.14 14.01 -9.53
C TYR A 114 -4.25 13.68 -10.53
N TYR A 115 -5.26 14.53 -10.59
CA TYR A 115 -6.34 14.37 -11.58
C TYR A 115 -5.91 14.80 -12.96
N GLY A 116 -5.35 16.01 -13.07
CA GLY A 116 -4.97 16.65 -14.32
C GLY A 116 -4.91 18.17 -14.17
N LYS A 117 -4.68 18.87 -15.29
CA LYS A 117 -4.74 20.33 -15.34
C LYS A 117 -6.16 20.78 -15.67
N ASP A 118 -6.60 21.84 -15.03
CA ASP A 118 -7.88 22.45 -15.30
C ASP A 118 -7.86 23.96 -15.01
N GLU A 119 -8.87 24.65 -15.50
CA GLU A 119 -9.04 26.10 -15.25
C GLU A 119 -9.52 26.34 -13.82
N LYS A 120 -8.79 27.19 -13.11
CA LYS A 120 -9.18 27.76 -11.83
C LYS A 120 -9.54 29.20 -11.98
N SER A 121 -10.74 29.57 -11.53
CA SER A 121 -11.22 30.94 -11.52
C SER A 121 -11.16 31.48 -10.10
N THR A 122 -10.39 32.55 -9.88
CA THR A 122 -10.25 33.19 -8.58
C THR A 122 -10.74 34.63 -8.68
N TYR A 123 -11.68 35.02 -7.82
CA TYR A 123 -12.19 36.36 -7.81
C TYR A 123 -11.15 37.38 -7.34
N ASN A 124 -10.85 38.36 -8.19
CA ASN A 124 -9.92 39.44 -7.89
C ASN A 124 -10.68 40.66 -7.39
N TYR A 125 -10.54 40.97 -6.10
CA TYR A 125 -11.21 42.10 -5.46
C TYR A 125 -10.77 43.48 -6.00
N ALA A 126 -9.56 43.58 -6.58
CA ALA A 126 -9.05 44.83 -7.11
C ALA A 126 -9.68 45.16 -8.47
N THR A 127 -9.81 44.16 -9.34
CA THR A 127 -10.40 44.29 -10.68
C THR A 127 -11.90 44.07 -10.69
N LYS A 128 -12.47 43.50 -9.62
CA LYS A 128 -13.86 43.02 -9.49
C LYS A 128 -14.27 42.04 -10.59
N ASP A 129 -13.33 41.25 -11.02
CA ASP A 129 -13.48 40.20 -12.06
C ASP A 129 -12.81 38.91 -11.63
N TYR A 130 -12.97 37.86 -12.44
CA TYR A 130 -12.35 36.55 -12.21
C TYR A 130 -11.08 36.41 -13.03
N ASP A 131 -9.97 36.24 -12.34
CA ASP A 131 -8.71 35.81 -12.94
C ASP A 131 -8.76 34.30 -13.20
N LYS A 132 -8.35 33.89 -14.40
CA LYS A 132 -8.32 32.49 -14.82
C LYS A 132 -6.87 32.01 -14.93
N SER A 133 -6.58 30.89 -14.31
CA SER A 133 -5.27 30.20 -14.39
C SER A 133 -5.46 28.72 -14.67
N ILE A 134 -4.48 28.11 -15.33
CA ILE A 134 -4.43 26.65 -15.48
C ILE A 134 -3.57 26.11 -14.34
N GLU A 135 -4.17 25.32 -13.50
CA GLU A 135 -3.51 24.74 -12.32
C GLU A 135 -3.62 23.22 -12.33
N ASP A 136 -2.77 22.57 -11.55
CA ASP A 136 -2.85 21.14 -11.29
C ASP A 136 -3.94 20.88 -10.25
N PHE A 137 -4.84 19.96 -10.58
CA PHE A 137 -5.94 19.58 -9.71
C PHE A 137 -5.70 18.20 -9.12
N SER A 138 -5.95 18.08 -7.81
CA SER A 138 -6.12 16.78 -7.16
C SER A 138 -7.52 16.22 -7.42
N LEU A 139 -7.71 14.93 -7.10
CA LEU A 139 -9.05 14.33 -7.13
C LEU A 139 -9.99 15.00 -6.13
N ALA A 140 -9.47 15.43 -4.97
CA ALA A 140 -10.24 16.20 -3.98
C ALA A 140 -10.72 17.53 -4.55
N ASP A 141 -9.90 18.25 -5.30
CA ASP A 141 -10.28 19.51 -5.91
C ASP A 141 -11.36 19.33 -6.97
N LYS A 142 -11.23 18.31 -7.81
CA LYS A 142 -12.26 17.97 -8.82
C LYS A 142 -13.57 17.56 -8.16
N PHE A 143 -13.51 16.78 -7.09
CA PHE A 143 -14.71 16.44 -6.33
C PHE A 143 -15.37 17.69 -5.71
N LYS A 144 -14.58 18.61 -5.13
CA LYS A 144 -15.12 19.89 -4.61
C LYS A 144 -15.74 20.75 -5.72
N GLN A 145 -15.20 20.75 -6.94
CA GLN A 145 -15.82 21.40 -8.08
C GLN A 145 -17.18 20.75 -8.42
N PHE A 146 -17.20 19.41 -8.57
CA PHE A 146 -18.42 18.65 -8.82
C PHE A 146 -19.51 18.94 -7.78
N VAL A 147 -19.16 18.90 -6.48
CA VAL A 147 -20.07 19.27 -5.39
C VAL A 147 -20.67 20.67 -5.59
N GLY A 148 -19.91 21.60 -6.17
CA GLY A 148 -20.36 22.95 -6.45
C GLY A 148 -21.38 23.08 -7.57
N THR A 149 -21.47 22.09 -8.46
CA THR A 149 -22.44 22.06 -9.57
C THR A 149 -23.76 21.40 -9.21
N LEU A 150 -23.81 20.70 -8.07
CA LEU A 150 -24.98 19.93 -7.66
C LEU A 150 -26.11 20.83 -7.12
N PRO A 151 -27.37 20.51 -7.43
CA PRO A 151 -28.51 21.18 -6.84
C PRO A 151 -28.64 20.84 -5.34
N ARG A 152 -29.32 21.69 -4.60
CA ARG A 152 -29.48 21.56 -3.14
C ARG A 152 -30.06 20.20 -2.71
N GLU A 153 -30.96 19.67 -3.50
CA GLU A 153 -31.66 18.40 -3.26
C GLU A 153 -30.71 17.19 -3.24
N ALA A 154 -29.54 17.30 -3.87
CA ALA A 154 -28.52 16.25 -3.90
C ALA A 154 -27.86 16.02 -2.53
N PHE A 155 -27.97 16.97 -1.60
CA PHE A 155 -27.27 16.92 -0.32
C PHE A 155 -28.10 16.33 0.84
N ALA A 156 -29.34 15.95 0.61
CA ALA A 156 -30.27 15.48 1.63
C ALA A 156 -30.33 16.44 2.85
N SER A 157 -29.87 16.01 4.02
CA SER A 157 -29.82 16.82 5.25
C SER A 157 -28.55 17.66 5.42
N SER A 158 -27.64 17.65 4.43
CA SER A 158 -26.36 18.36 4.45
C SER A 158 -26.36 19.55 3.47
N SER A 159 -25.20 20.08 3.14
CA SER A 159 -25.03 21.17 2.17
C SER A 159 -23.70 21.02 1.43
N ALA A 160 -23.56 21.70 0.28
CA ALA A 160 -22.31 21.74 -0.48
C ALA A 160 -21.11 22.19 0.38
N TRP A 161 -21.33 23.19 1.24
CA TRP A 161 -20.30 23.66 2.14
C TRP A 161 -19.90 22.59 3.16
N GLU A 162 -20.86 21.90 3.78
CA GLU A 162 -20.58 20.85 4.76
C GLU A 162 -19.81 19.66 4.14
N VAL A 163 -20.13 19.29 2.89
CA VAL A 163 -19.40 18.26 2.15
C VAL A 163 -17.96 18.69 1.87
N ARG A 164 -17.77 19.95 1.39
CA ARG A 164 -16.42 20.49 1.13
C ARG A 164 -15.59 20.60 2.41
N SER A 165 -16.20 21.08 3.50
CA SER A 165 -15.56 21.14 4.82
C SER A 165 -15.09 19.77 5.30
N PHE A 166 -15.84 18.70 5.02
CA PHE A 166 -15.43 17.35 5.34
C PHE A 166 -14.24 16.90 4.47
N VAL A 167 -14.25 17.18 3.17
CA VAL A 167 -13.12 16.89 2.28
C VAL A 167 -11.85 17.56 2.80
N ASP A 168 -11.93 18.81 3.20
CA ASP A 168 -10.79 19.61 3.70
C ASP A 168 -10.43 19.32 5.17
N ASN A 169 -11.03 18.29 5.80
CA ASN A 169 -10.81 17.93 7.20
C ASN A 169 -11.10 19.07 8.21
N GLU A 170 -12.01 19.97 7.88
CA GLU A 170 -12.37 21.07 8.78
C GLU A 170 -13.05 20.56 10.05
N ILE A 171 -12.57 21.06 11.18
CA ILE A 171 -13.07 20.65 12.50
C ILE A 171 -14.45 21.28 12.74
N VAL A 172 -15.41 20.45 13.17
CA VAL A 172 -16.69 20.94 13.68
C VAL A 172 -16.47 21.51 15.07
N THR A 173 -16.62 22.83 15.21
CA THR A 173 -16.46 23.56 16.46
C THR A 173 -17.82 23.85 17.11
N GLY A 174 -17.87 23.83 18.43
CA GLY A 174 -19.07 24.14 19.21
C GLY A 174 -18.96 23.58 20.64
N SER A 175 -19.73 24.16 21.58
CA SER A 175 -19.74 23.71 22.97
C SER A 175 -20.51 22.40 23.20
N ASP A 176 -21.48 22.10 22.34
CA ASP A 176 -22.27 20.87 22.39
C ASP A 176 -21.59 19.72 21.67
N LYS A 177 -21.03 18.80 22.44
CA LYS A 177 -20.27 17.64 21.91
C LYS A 177 -21.14 16.64 21.16
N GLU A 178 -22.38 16.43 21.61
CA GLU A 178 -23.31 15.47 20.96
C GLU A 178 -23.77 16.02 19.62
N ARG A 179 -24.16 17.29 19.57
CA ARG A 179 -24.49 17.95 18.31
C ARG A 179 -23.32 17.96 17.34
N ASN A 180 -22.11 18.23 17.80
CA ASN A 180 -20.92 18.20 16.96
C ASN A 180 -20.64 16.80 16.39
N ALA A 181 -20.90 15.74 17.16
CA ALA A 181 -20.79 14.36 16.69
C ALA A 181 -21.80 14.06 15.58
N LEU A 182 -23.07 14.44 15.76
CA LEU A 182 -24.11 14.28 14.74
C LEU A 182 -23.78 15.03 13.45
N VAL A 183 -23.26 16.26 13.57
CA VAL A 183 -22.84 17.04 12.39
C VAL A 183 -21.70 16.36 11.64
N ARG A 184 -20.70 15.82 12.37
CA ARG A 184 -19.60 15.09 11.75
C ARG A 184 -20.07 13.86 10.99
N GLU A 185 -20.93 13.04 11.60
CA GLU A 185 -21.46 11.84 10.93
C GLU A 185 -22.32 12.19 9.71
N ARG A 186 -23.13 13.23 9.80
CA ARG A 186 -23.92 13.72 8.65
C ARG A 186 -23.04 14.19 7.50
N ARG A 187 -22.00 15.00 7.78
CA ARG A 187 -21.04 15.48 6.78
C ARG A 187 -20.32 14.31 6.11
N LYS A 188 -19.86 13.34 6.92
CA LYS A 188 -19.18 12.13 6.45
C LYS A 188 -20.06 11.28 5.55
N ALA A 189 -21.31 11.03 5.97
CA ALA A 189 -22.24 10.21 5.20
C ALA A 189 -22.54 10.85 3.84
N ALA A 190 -22.89 12.15 3.82
CA ALA A 190 -23.17 12.88 2.59
C ALA A 190 -21.95 12.94 1.66
N ALA A 191 -20.76 13.19 2.20
CA ALA A 191 -19.53 13.29 1.42
C ALA A 191 -19.15 11.95 0.80
N ASN A 192 -19.24 10.85 1.56
CA ASN A 192 -18.92 9.51 1.05
C ASN A 192 -19.91 9.03 -0.03
N ASP A 193 -21.21 9.29 0.14
CA ASP A 193 -22.24 8.95 -0.86
C ASP A 193 -22.00 9.70 -2.18
N LEU A 194 -21.81 11.00 -2.11
CA LEU A 194 -21.54 11.84 -3.28
C LEU A 194 -20.20 11.50 -3.93
N PHE A 195 -19.18 11.19 -3.15
CA PHE A 195 -17.88 10.81 -3.67
C PHE A 195 -17.93 9.45 -4.40
N SER A 196 -18.68 8.49 -3.87
CA SER A 196 -18.90 7.22 -4.54
C SER A 196 -19.58 7.39 -5.90
N LYS A 197 -20.59 8.25 -5.99
CA LYS A 197 -21.25 8.60 -7.26
C LYS A 197 -20.29 9.31 -8.21
N PHE A 198 -19.53 10.29 -7.72
CA PHE A 198 -18.55 11.01 -8.50
C PHE A 198 -17.49 10.08 -9.14
N ILE A 199 -16.92 9.14 -8.36
CA ILE A 199 -15.95 8.18 -8.88
C ILE A 199 -16.58 7.29 -9.98
N LYS A 200 -17.81 6.82 -9.77
CA LYS A 200 -18.45 5.90 -10.70
C LYS A 200 -18.94 6.57 -11.98
N ASP A 201 -19.56 7.72 -11.85
CA ASP A 201 -20.36 8.30 -12.90
C ASP A 201 -19.66 9.47 -13.62
N GLU A 202 -18.82 10.23 -12.92
CA GLU A 202 -18.25 11.49 -13.43
C GLU A 202 -16.78 11.38 -13.86
N LEU A 203 -16.03 10.40 -13.33
CA LEU A 203 -14.63 10.27 -13.73
C LEU A 203 -14.50 9.69 -15.15
N PRO A 204 -13.62 10.27 -15.98
CA PRO A 204 -13.21 9.64 -17.25
C PRO A 204 -12.58 8.27 -17.00
N GLU A 205 -12.77 7.34 -17.93
CA GLU A 205 -12.30 5.95 -17.78
C GLU A 205 -10.79 5.86 -17.57
N GLU A 206 -10.02 6.66 -18.29
CA GLU A 206 -8.57 6.76 -18.12
C GLU A 206 -8.15 7.16 -16.71
N VAL A 207 -8.90 8.08 -16.07
CA VAL A 207 -8.65 8.50 -14.69
C VAL A 207 -9.03 7.41 -13.72
N LYS A 208 -10.13 6.67 -13.97
CA LYS A 208 -10.53 5.52 -13.16
C LYS A 208 -9.48 4.42 -13.16
N GLU A 209 -8.97 4.06 -14.32
CA GLU A 209 -7.90 3.05 -14.45
C GLU A 209 -6.64 3.45 -13.69
N ARG A 210 -6.22 4.72 -13.85
CA ARG A 210 -5.06 5.25 -13.11
C ARG A 210 -5.31 5.28 -11.60
N PHE A 211 -6.49 5.69 -11.16
CA PHE A 211 -6.89 5.69 -9.75
C PHE A 211 -6.83 4.29 -9.15
N VAL A 212 -7.39 3.28 -9.82
CA VAL A 212 -7.34 1.88 -9.39
C VAL A 212 -5.91 1.37 -9.30
N LYS A 213 -5.09 1.65 -10.30
CA LYS A 213 -3.68 1.25 -10.35
C LYS A 213 -2.88 1.86 -9.19
N GLU A 214 -2.99 3.16 -8.99
CA GLU A 214 -2.26 3.86 -7.92
C GLU A 214 -2.77 3.48 -6.54
N PHE A 215 -4.08 3.26 -6.37
CA PHE A 215 -4.63 2.77 -5.11
C PHE A 215 -4.07 1.40 -4.74
N ASN A 216 -4.08 0.45 -5.67
CA ASN A 216 -3.53 -0.89 -5.41
C ASN A 216 -2.03 -0.81 -5.08
N ARG A 217 -1.26 0.00 -5.80
CA ARG A 217 0.17 0.17 -5.55
C ARG A 217 0.47 0.75 -4.17
N ASN A 218 -0.34 1.69 -3.68
CA ASN A 218 -0.06 2.43 -2.45
C ASN A 218 -0.76 1.87 -1.20
N TYR A 219 -1.92 1.21 -1.36
CA TYR A 219 -2.78 0.79 -0.24
C TYR A 219 -3.23 -0.67 -0.27
N ASN A 220 -2.92 -1.40 -1.35
CA ASN A 220 -3.19 -2.84 -1.47
C ASN A 220 -1.91 -3.58 -1.89
N ASN A 221 -0.84 -3.34 -1.18
CA ASN A 221 0.51 -3.69 -1.59
C ASN A 221 1.29 -4.51 -0.55
N ILE A 222 0.72 -4.69 0.65
CA ILE A 222 1.41 -5.36 1.75
C ILE A 222 1.06 -6.84 1.78
N HIS A 223 2.07 -7.69 1.78
CA HIS A 223 1.95 -9.10 2.13
C HIS A 223 2.56 -9.37 3.49
N VAL A 224 1.81 -10.09 4.33
CA VAL A 224 2.28 -10.57 5.63
C VAL A 224 2.32 -12.09 5.56
N PRO A 225 3.51 -12.71 5.61
CA PRO A 225 3.65 -14.17 5.59
C PRO A 225 2.98 -14.83 6.80
N ASP A 226 2.54 -16.06 6.63
CA ASP A 226 2.04 -16.88 7.73
C ASP A 226 3.21 -17.42 8.56
N TYR A 227 3.60 -16.66 9.56
CA TYR A 227 4.71 -17.01 10.45
C TYR A 227 4.46 -18.25 11.31
N SER A 228 3.21 -18.72 11.42
CA SER A 228 2.91 -19.97 12.14
C SER A 228 3.56 -21.19 11.46
N LYS A 229 3.84 -21.07 10.17
CA LYS A 229 4.51 -22.09 9.36
C LYS A 229 6.04 -21.99 9.37
N PHE A 230 6.58 -20.92 9.99
CA PHE A 230 8.01 -20.70 10.02
C PHE A 230 8.69 -21.60 11.06
N PRO A 231 9.72 -22.35 10.72
CA PRO A 231 10.41 -23.21 11.66
C PRO A 231 11.10 -22.37 12.75
N LEU A 232 10.83 -22.69 14.01
CA LEU A 232 11.52 -22.07 15.13
C LEU A 232 12.95 -22.63 15.25
N PHE A 233 13.92 -21.78 14.99
CA PHE A 233 15.35 -22.13 15.06
C PHE A 233 15.97 -21.87 16.44
N SER A 234 15.17 -21.68 17.48
CA SER A 234 15.66 -21.45 18.84
C SER A 234 15.39 -22.64 19.75
N LYS A 235 16.31 -22.87 20.70
CA LYS A 235 16.06 -23.76 21.84
C LYS A 235 15.09 -23.08 22.78
N ILE A 236 13.81 -23.29 22.55
CA ILE A 236 12.80 -22.87 23.52
C ILE A 236 12.51 -24.11 24.40
N ASN A 237 12.66 -23.94 25.71
CA ASN A 237 12.24 -24.97 26.62
C ASN A 237 10.70 -25.06 26.55
N LYS A 238 10.20 -26.13 25.92
CA LYS A 238 8.77 -26.34 25.73
C LYS A 238 8.01 -26.57 27.06
N ASN A 239 8.75 -26.83 28.14
CA ASN A 239 8.14 -27.05 29.44
C ASN A 239 8.50 -25.91 30.39
N PHE A 240 7.50 -25.28 30.94
CA PHE A 240 7.62 -24.32 32.01
C PHE A 240 6.86 -24.82 33.23
N LYS A 241 7.56 -25.04 34.35
CA LYS A 241 6.97 -25.58 35.63
C LYS A 241 6.19 -26.89 35.43
N GLY A 242 6.61 -27.76 34.52
CA GLY A 242 5.98 -29.05 34.27
C GLY A 242 4.78 -29.00 33.29
N GLU A 243 4.40 -27.82 32.81
CA GLU A 243 3.36 -27.66 31.78
C GLU A 243 3.99 -27.46 30.41
N GLU A 244 3.41 -28.08 29.38
CA GLU A 244 3.83 -27.89 27.99
C GLU A 244 3.39 -26.52 27.49
N LEU A 245 4.35 -25.68 27.10
CA LEU A 245 4.06 -24.39 26.50
C LEU A 245 3.60 -24.58 25.05
N ASN A 246 2.40 -24.10 24.75
CA ASN A 246 1.91 -24.00 23.36
C ASN A 246 2.55 -22.77 22.72
N LEU A 247 3.64 -23.00 21.98
CA LEU A 247 4.38 -21.97 21.26
C LEU A 247 3.88 -21.96 19.81
N THR A 248 2.74 -21.29 19.57
CA THR A 248 2.23 -20.99 18.23
C THR A 248 2.76 -19.66 17.72
#